data_ee11aea09d3e989accad4cf4887439b3
#
_entry.id   ee11aea09d3e989accad4cf4887439b3
#
_cell.length_a   1.000
_cell.length_b   1.000
_cell.length_c   1.000
_cell.angle_alpha   90.00
_cell.angle_beta   90.00
_cell.angle_gamma   90.00
#
_symmetry.space_group_name_H-M   'P 1'
#
loop_
_entity.id
_entity.type
_entity.pdbx_description
1 polymer ?
#
loop_
_entity_poly.entity_id
_entity_poly.type
_entity_poly.pdbx_seq_one_letter_code
_entity_poly.pdbx_strand_id
1 'polypeptide(L)'
;MKKLTYIFLAAAVLLAGACKNDDFNYSGSGKTGTLSLGGLELTVSEELHQVSTRASSASGDYAVFLYDNAGGLVWQKSYSEVLSGGDITLPAGKYTLTARSTSSEVPESAFTAPVYGVSQDFTIKAGVTTTLGTLTCKLLQTVITVGYNDDFIKSVTGDGNVSVELISGYPLDYALNYSGGSVSYETRQGYFAVNGDNSTILLTFKGSVDGKSQKMKTTISGVKAADWHVITIMKKVDASGNASFSIDIDGLVEDVELISRLLAIEDGDGYDPNAPAGDGGIELVSTSSYDISQPVVVPSSGTFDFTMQAKVPNGVRKFTVDIASTNEDFINSVNTVGGTTLDLVNPSDAALGVFTIVPFPHGSDLAGKTAIDFDLSGAQEPLLAFPGTHTFTMNVVDNVGCRKSISISLKVL
;
A
#
# COMPACT_ATOMS: atom_id res chain seq x y z
N MET A 1 -18.95 -4.78 31.16
CA MET A 1 -19.00 -3.51 30.39
C MET A 1 -18.19 -2.33 30.97
N LYS A 2 -17.63 -2.39 32.19
CA LYS A 2 -16.83 -1.28 32.77
C LYS A 2 -15.31 -1.50 32.73
N LYS A 3 -14.82 -2.65 32.32
CA LYS A 3 -13.37 -2.95 32.26
C LYS A 3 -12.71 -2.74 30.88
N LEU A 4 -13.50 -2.72 29.80
CA LEU A 4 -12.97 -2.53 28.45
C LEU A 4 -12.60 -1.06 28.16
N THR A 5 -13.24 -0.10 28.84
CA THR A 5 -13.02 1.34 28.62
C THR A 5 -11.65 1.82 29.14
N TYR A 6 -11.00 1.07 30.03
CA TYR A 6 -9.70 1.47 30.59
C TYR A 6 -8.49 1.06 29.75
N ILE A 7 -8.61 0.05 28.90
CA ILE A 7 -7.51 -0.41 28.03
C ILE A 7 -7.33 0.54 26.83
N PHE A 8 -8.44 1.12 26.32
CA PHE A 8 -8.36 2.10 25.23
C PHE A 8 -7.94 3.50 25.66
N LEU A 9 -8.06 3.83 26.96
CA LEU A 9 -7.67 5.15 27.46
C LEU A 9 -6.16 5.26 27.75
N ALA A 10 -5.47 4.14 27.92
CA ALA A 10 -4.02 4.13 28.17
C ALA A 10 -3.18 4.32 26.90
N ALA A 11 -3.69 3.91 25.73
CA ALA A 11 -2.99 4.11 24.45
C ALA A 11 -3.11 5.54 23.89
N ALA A 12 -4.17 6.29 24.30
CA ALA A 12 -4.38 7.67 23.84
C ALA A 12 -3.56 8.72 24.62
N VAL A 13 -2.92 8.37 25.72
CA VAL A 13 -2.20 9.33 26.59
C VAL A 13 -0.70 9.41 26.30
N LEU A 14 -0.13 8.49 25.50
CA LEU A 14 1.31 8.49 25.20
C LEU A 14 1.71 9.26 23.92
N LEU A 15 0.77 9.84 23.18
CA LEU A 15 1.05 10.71 22.01
C LEU A 15 1.01 12.21 22.32
N ALA A 16 0.87 12.61 23.59
CA ALA A 16 0.80 14.04 24.00
C ALA A 16 2.10 14.58 24.61
N GLY A 17 3.26 14.02 24.30
CA GLY A 17 4.50 14.36 25.00
C GLY A 17 5.73 14.63 24.16
N ALA A 18 5.63 15.30 23.00
CA ALA A 18 6.82 15.86 22.34
C ALA A 18 6.49 16.96 21.32
N CYS A 19 5.91 18.06 21.75
CA CYS A 19 6.09 19.34 21.09
C CYS A 19 6.16 20.40 22.17
N LYS A 20 7.39 20.76 22.52
CA LYS A 20 7.64 21.96 23.31
C LYS A 20 7.41 23.18 22.44
N ASN A 21 6.40 23.92 22.82
CA ASN A 21 6.24 25.37 22.81
C ASN A 21 6.79 26.19 21.65
N ASP A 22 5.85 26.66 20.82
CA ASP A 22 5.66 28.11 20.76
C ASP A 22 4.18 28.39 21.05
N ASP A 23 3.95 29.03 22.19
CA ASP A 23 2.63 29.47 22.66
C ASP A 23 2.01 30.45 21.66
N PHE A 24 1.22 29.93 20.71
CA PHE A 24 0.21 30.72 20.03
C PHE A 24 -1.16 30.42 20.66
N ASN A 25 -1.41 31.13 21.75
CA ASN A 25 -2.69 31.18 22.41
C ASN A 25 -3.73 31.79 21.45
N TYR A 26 -4.43 30.94 20.70
CA TYR A 26 -5.57 31.35 19.85
C TYR A 26 -6.83 31.50 20.70
N SER A 27 -6.83 32.45 21.59
CA SER A 27 -8.04 32.98 22.22
C SER A 27 -8.36 34.33 21.61
N GLY A 28 -9.41 34.31 20.79
CA GLY A 28 -9.90 35.38 19.97
C GLY A 28 -9.74 36.79 20.50
N SER A 29 -9.07 37.60 19.78
CA SER A 29 -9.31 39.03 19.64
C SER A 29 -8.68 39.47 18.32
N GLY A 30 -9.48 39.56 17.28
CA GLY A 30 -9.44 40.54 16.20
C GLY A 30 -8.11 40.96 15.55
N LYS A 31 -7.01 40.20 15.71
CA LYS A 31 -5.75 40.54 15.06
C LYS A 31 -5.71 39.90 13.67
N THR A 32 -5.77 40.73 12.66
CA THR A 32 -5.69 40.31 11.25
C THR A 32 -4.38 40.74 10.63
N GLY A 33 -3.93 40.03 9.60
CA GLY A 33 -2.89 40.48 8.69
C GLY A 33 -3.38 40.39 7.24
N THR A 34 -2.53 40.70 6.32
CA THR A 34 -2.88 40.77 4.90
C THR A 34 -2.16 39.69 4.13
N LEU A 35 -2.88 38.96 3.27
CA LEU A 35 -2.30 38.09 2.24
C LEU A 35 -2.37 38.82 0.89
N SER A 36 -1.20 39.08 0.30
CA SER A 36 -1.08 39.72 -1.01
C SER A 36 -0.67 38.68 -2.05
N LEU A 37 -1.54 38.41 -3.00
CA LEU A 37 -1.38 37.41 -4.05
C LEU A 37 -1.16 38.02 -5.45
N GLY A 38 -1.12 39.36 -5.58
CA GLY A 38 -0.89 40.02 -6.86
C GLY A 38 0.46 39.72 -7.53
N GLY A 39 1.42 39.24 -6.75
CA GLY A 39 2.73 38.78 -7.22
C GLY A 39 2.91 37.26 -7.22
N LEU A 40 1.84 36.49 -7.00
CA LEU A 40 1.91 35.03 -7.05
C LEU A 40 2.16 34.58 -8.49
N GLU A 41 3.20 33.80 -8.69
CA GLU A 41 3.51 33.17 -9.97
C GLU A 41 3.36 31.64 -9.85
N LEU A 42 2.51 31.07 -10.69
CA LEU A 42 2.40 29.60 -10.83
C LEU A 42 3.17 29.15 -12.06
N THR A 43 4.10 28.25 -11.87
CA THR A 43 4.81 27.55 -12.95
C THR A 43 4.47 26.07 -12.92
N VAL A 44 4.62 25.37 -14.04
CA VAL A 44 4.39 23.94 -14.17
C VAL A 44 5.70 23.26 -14.52
N SER A 45 6.11 22.27 -13.72
CA SER A 45 7.22 21.38 -14.06
C SER A 45 6.63 20.08 -14.61
N GLU A 46 6.98 19.77 -15.85
CA GLU A 46 6.62 18.51 -16.50
C GLU A 46 7.71 17.44 -16.28
N GLU A 47 8.54 17.59 -15.24
CA GLU A 47 9.55 16.57 -14.91
C GLU A 47 8.84 15.26 -14.52
N LEU A 48 8.95 14.28 -15.40
CA LEU A 48 8.81 12.87 -15.08
C LEU A 48 10.23 12.36 -14.75
N HIS A 49 10.38 11.59 -13.69
CA HIS A 49 11.67 10.98 -13.34
C HIS A 49 12.17 10.15 -14.53
N GLN A 50 13.16 10.65 -15.20
CA GLN A 50 13.99 10.18 -16.33
C GLN A 50 14.01 11.08 -17.56
N VAL A 51 13.14 12.10 -17.68
CA VAL A 51 13.18 13.04 -18.81
C VAL A 51 13.09 14.47 -18.30
N SER A 52 14.16 15.22 -18.44
CA SER A 52 14.21 16.65 -18.13
C SER A 52 13.33 17.45 -19.08
N THR A 53 12.32 18.15 -18.58
CA THR A 53 11.40 18.97 -19.36
C THR A 53 11.35 20.42 -18.87
N ARG A 54 10.80 21.31 -19.70
CA ARG A 54 10.77 22.77 -19.47
C ARG A 54 9.69 23.11 -18.44
N ALA A 55 10.00 24.04 -17.53
CA ALA A 55 8.97 24.75 -16.78
C ALA A 55 8.19 25.69 -17.72
N SER A 56 6.86 25.62 -17.68
CA SER A 56 5.95 26.53 -18.38
C SER A 56 5.10 27.31 -17.37
N SER A 57 4.55 28.44 -17.76
CA SER A 57 3.59 29.18 -16.94
C SER A 57 2.28 28.41 -16.82
N ALA A 58 1.69 28.40 -15.62
CA ALA A 58 0.37 27.79 -15.43
C ALA A 58 -0.73 28.59 -16.17
N SER A 59 -1.74 27.88 -16.65
CA SER A 59 -2.94 28.49 -17.23
C SER A 59 -3.75 29.25 -16.19
N GLY A 60 -4.44 30.30 -16.59
CA GLY A 60 -5.37 31.05 -15.74
C GLY A 60 -6.52 30.24 -15.15
N ASP A 61 -6.78 29.04 -15.67
CA ASP A 61 -7.83 28.11 -15.25
C ASP A 61 -7.43 27.21 -14.07
N TYR A 62 -6.17 27.28 -13.61
CA TYR A 62 -5.77 26.56 -12.39
C TYR A 62 -6.66 26.96 -11.23
N ALA A 63 -7.13 25.97 -10.48
CA ALA A 63 -7.90 26.22 -9.26
C ALA A 63 -6.95 26.46 -8.08
N VAL A 64 -7.20 27.53 -7.34
CA VAL A 64 -6.45 27.89 -6.15
C VAL A 64 -7.37 27.80 -4.94
N PHE A 65 -6.92 27.11 -3.92
CA PHE A 65 -7.64 26.84 -2.69
C PHE A 65 -6.84 27.43 -1.53
N LEU A 66 -7.52 28.07 -0.60
CA LEU A 66 -6.96 28.49 0.68
C LEU A 66 -7.62 27.69 1.79
N TYR A 67 -6.81 27.05 2.61
CA TYR A 67 -7.25 26.31 3.78
C TYR A 67 -6.72 26.95 5.05
N ASP A 68 -7.51 26.86 6.12
CA ASP A 68 -7.07 27.23 7.47
C ASP A 68 -6.27 26.10 8.14
N ASN A 69 -5.75 26.35 9.33
CA ASN A 69 -4.96 25.38 10.08
C ASN A 69 -5.72 24.11 10.51
N ALA A 70 -7.05 24.13 10.47
CA ALA A 70 -7.89 22.96 10.74
C ALA A 70 -8.22 22.17 9.46
N GLY A 71 -7.70 22.60 8.29
CA GLY A 71 -8.01 22.01 6.98
C GLY A 71 -9.35 22.49 6.42
N GLY A 72 -9.99 23.48 7.05
CA GLY A 72 -11.23 24.10 6.55
C GLY A 72 -10.97 24.96 5.32
N LEU A 73 -11.78 24.76 4.26
CA LEU A 73 -11.69 25.58 3.05
C LEU A 73 -12.17 27.01 3.35
N VAL A 74 -11.26 27.99 3.24
CA VAL A 74 -11.56 29.40 3.40
C VAL A 74 -12.17 29.96 2.12
N TRP A 75 -11.55 29.66 0.97
CA TRP A 75 -12.08 29.99 -0.36
C TRP A 75 -11.42 29.14 -1.45
N GLN A 76 -12.11 29.09 -2.60
CA GLN A 76 -11.62 28.53 -3.87
C GLN A 76 -11.84 29.57 -4.96
N LYS A 77 -10.83 29.81 -5.82
CA LYS A 77 -10.85 30.72 -6.94
C LYS A 77 -10.05 30.15 -8.10
N SER A 78 -10.30 30.65 -9.34
CA SER A 78 -9.35 30.43 -10.42
C SER A 78 -8.08 31.25 -10.22
N TYR A 79 -6.98 30.84 -10.82
CA TYR A 79 -5.71 31.57 -10.75
C TYR A 79 -5.84 32.98 -11.35
N SER A 80 -6.61 33.15 -12.41
CA SER A 80 -6.92 34.47 -13.00
C SER A 80 -7.68 35.38 -12.03
N GLU A 81 -8.64 34.86 -11.26
CA GLU A 81 -9.34 35.61 -10.22
C GLU A 81 -8.42 35.99 -9.05
N VAL A 82 -7.46 35.11 -8.71
CA VAL A 82 -6.45 35.41 -7.68
C VAL A 82 -5.55 36.57 -8.10
N LEU A 83 -5.08 36.58 -9.35
CA LEU A 83 -4.22 37.65 -9.85
C LEU A 83 -4.94 39.00 -10.01
N SER A 84 -6.23 38.97 -10.36
CA SER A 84 -7.05 40.18 -10.49
C SER A 84 -7.67 40.65 -9.17
N GLY A 85 -7.67 39.79 -8.15
CA GLY A 85 -8.19 40.08 -6.83
C GLY A 85 -7.22 40.92 -6.01
N GLY A 86 -7.66 41.83 -5.20
CA GLY A 86 -6.81 42.59 -4.32
C GLY A 86 -6.28 41.77 -3.13
N ASP A 87 -5.61 42.46 -2.25
CA ASP A 87 -5.14 41.95 -0.97
C ASP A 87 -6.30 41.40 -0.11
N ILE A 88 -6.03 40.29 0.58
CA ILE A 88 -7.03 39.58 1.40
C ILE A 88 -6.68 39.74 2.88
N THR A 89 -7.62 40.25 3.67
CA THR A 89 -7.47 40.32 5.12
C THR A 89 -7.88 38.99 5.74
N LEU A 90 -6.98 38.38 6.51
CA LEU A 90 -7.18 37.11 7.17
C LEU A 90 -6.84 37.20 8.66
N PRO A 91 -7.49 36.43 9.54
CA PRO A 91 -7.03 36.25 10.91
C PRO A 91 -5.58 35.84 10.99
N ALA A 92 -4.84 36.27 12.00
CA ALA A 92 -3.48 35.78 12.23
C ALA A 92 -3.52 34.28 12.53
N GLY A 93 -2.70 33.49 11.82
CA GLY A 93 -2.72 32.03 11.92
C GLY A 93 -1.95 31.34 10.80
N LYS A 94 -1.92 30.02 10.84
CA LYS A 94 -1.35 29.19 9.78
C LYS A 94 -2.39 28.89 8.71
N TYR A 95 -1.96 28.86 7.48
CA TYR A 95 -2.78 28.60 6.30
C TYR A 95 -1.99 27.74 5.31
N THR A 96 -2.71 27.04 4.46
CA THR A 96 -2.15 26.31 3.31
C THR A 96 -2.80 26.84 2.04
N LEU A 97 -1.99 27.28 1.07
CA LEU A 97 -2.45 27.58 -0.28
C LEU A 97 -2.12 26.38 -1.18
N THR A 98 -3.15 25.85 -1.85
CA THR A 98 -3.00 24.76 -2.82
C THR A 98 -3.42 25.26 -4.20
N ALA A 99 -2.62 25.01 -5.22
CA ALA A 99 -3.00 25.23 -6.61
C ALA A 99 -3.03 23.90 -7.37
N ARG A 100 -4.04 23.69 -8.22
CA ARG A 100 -4.18 22.48 -9.04
C ARG A 100 -4.69 22.83 -10.43
N SER A 101 -4.27 22.01 -11.43
CA SER A 101 -4.78 22.11 -12.81
C SER A 101 -6.25 21.72 -12.96
N THR A 102 -6.91 21.28 -11.90
CA THR A 102 -8.34 20.95 -11.84
C THR A 102 -8.95 21.45 -10.55
N SER A 103 -10.22 21.86 -10.62
CA SER A 103 -11.02 22.17 -9.42
C SER A 103 -11.62 20.93 -8.75
N SER A 104 -11.66 19.81 -9.45
CA SER A 104 -12.12 18.53 -8.94
C SER A 104 -11.03 17.84 -8.08
N GLU A 105 -11.40 16.79 -7.38
CA GLU A 105 -10.44 15.90 -6.74
C GLU A 105 -9.55 15.22 -7.78
N VAL A 106 -8.33 14.85 -7.39
CA VAL A 106 -7.42 14.07 -8.24
C VAL A 106 -8.06 12.70 -8.45
N PRO A 107 -8.28 12.26 -9.70
CA PRO A 107 -8.82 10.92 -9.92
C PRO A 107 -7.89 9.86 -9.33
N GLU A 108 -8.44 8.86 -8.66
CA GLU A 108 -7.68 7.71 -8.12
C GLU A 108 -6.88 7.02 -9.23
N SER A 109 -7.50 6.81 -10.39
CA SER A 109 -6.86 6.34 -11.61
C SER A 109 -7.60 6.82 -12.83
N ALA A 110 -6.89 7.20 -13.89
CA ALA A 110 -7.48 7.58 -15.17
C ALA A 110 -6.48 7.52 -16.31
N PHE A 111 -6.92 7.17 -17.52
CA PHE A 111 -6.10 7.34 -18.72
C PHE A 111 -6.09 8.81 -19.16
N THR A 112 -4.91 9.30 -19.56
CA THR A 112 -4.74 10.64 -20.18
C THR A 112 -5.30 11.80 -19.35
N ALA A 113 -5.25 11.71 -18.04
CA ALA A 113 -5.78 12.72 -17.11
C ALA A 113 -4.72 13.21 -16.11
N PRO A 114 -3.62 13.85 -16.55
CA PRO A 114 -2.60 14.37 -15.65
C PRO A 114 -3.14 15.54 -14.81
N VAL A 115 -2.85 15.52 -13.50
CA VAL A 115 -3.16 16.61 -12.60
C VAL A 115 -1.86 17.15 -12.01
N TYR A 116 -1.61 18.43 -12.26
CA TYR A 116 -0.47 19.16 -11.68
C TYR A 116 -0.93 20.00 -10.51
N GLY A 117 -0.11 20.09 -9.48
CA GLY A 117 -0.43 20.90 -8.32
C GLY A 117 0.75 21.18 -7.41
N VAL A 118 0.51 22.05 -6.44
CA VAL A 118 1.44 22.45 -5.40
C VAL A 118 0.66 22.84 -4.15
N SER A 119 1.22 22.57 -2.98
CA SER A 119 0.72 23.07 -1.70
C SER A 119 1.85 23.81 -0.97
N GLN A 120 1.53 24.96 -0.42
CA GLN A 120 2.46 25.82 0.32
C GLN A 120 1.85 26.27 1.63
N ASP A 121 2.49 25.88 2.73
CA ASP A 121 2.14 26.38 4.06
C ASP A 121 2.74 27.76 4.30
N PHE A 122 2.00 28.62 4.96
CA PHE A 122 2.46 29.96 5.34
C PHE A 122 1.75 30.44 6.61
N THR A 123 2.23 31.57 7.15
CA THR A 123 1.67 32.15 8.37
C THR A 123 1.30 33.60 8.16
N ILE A 124 0.06 33.97 8.49
CA ILE A 124 -0.42 35.35 8.58
C ILE A 124 -0.09 35.89 9.96
N LYS A 125 0.68 36.96 10.01
CA LYS A 125 1.00 37.71 11.25
C LYS A 125 0.18 38.99 11.36
N ALA A 126 -0.25 39.32 12.57
CA ALA A 126 -1.05 40.49 12.82
C ALA A 126 -0.35 41.78 12.33
N GLY A 127 -1.06 42.57 11.54
CA GLY A 127 -0.58 43.87 11.01
C GLY A 127 0.52 43.75 9.95
N VAL A 128 0.81 42.53 9.45
CA VAL A 128 1.87 42.29 8.46
C VAL A 128 1.26 41.83 7.16
N THR A 129 1.82 42.27 6.04
CA THR A 129 1.51 41.73 4.71
C THR A 129 2.40 40.52 4.43
N THR A 130 1.77 39.39 4.13
CA THR A 130 2.43 38.15 3.69
C THR A 130 2.28 38.03 2.18
N THR A 131 3.37 37.76 1.47
CA THR A 131 3.37 37.52 0.02
C THR A 131 3.86 36.10 -0.24
N LEU A 132 3.29 35.46 -1.26
CA LEU A 132 3.77 34.20 -1.79
C LEU A 132 4.45 34.50 -3.14
N GLY A 133 5.63 33.92 -3.33
CA GLY A 133 6.39 34.09 -4.57
C GLY A 133 5.99 33.06 -5.64
N THR A 134 6.99 32.60 -6.41
CA THR A 134 6.76 31.57 -7.43
C THR A 134 6.52 30.21 -6.79
N LEU A 135 5.43 29.56 -7.15
CA LEU A 135 5.07 28.18 -6.76
C LEU A 135 5.11 27.28 -8.00
N THR A 136 5.80 26.16 -7.91
CA THR A 136 5.93 25.21 -9.03
C THR A 136 5.00 24.04 -8.84
N CYS A 137 3.99 23.94 -9.71
CA CYS A 137 3.08 22.80 -9.78
C CYS A 137 3.82 21.61 -10.41
N LYS A 138 3.76 20.46 -9.75
CA LYS A 138 4.32 19.18 -10.22
C LYS A 138 3.19 18.19 -10.44
N LEU A 139 3.44 17.14 -11.22
CA LEU A 139 2.48 16.06 -11.38
C LEU A 139 2.19 15.41 -10.02
N LEU A 140 0.92 15.30 -9.65
CA LEU A 140 0.47 14.73 -8.37
C LEU A 140 0.27 13.21 -8.40
N GLN A 141 0.44 12.60 -9.57
CA GLN A 141 0.17 11.21 -9.85
C GLN A 141 1.45 10.52 -10.30
N THR A 142 1.51 9.20 -10.17
CA THR A 142 2.47 8.37 -10.89
C THR A 142 1.92 8.02 -12.27
N VAL A 143 2.80 7.75 -13.23
CA VAL A 143 2.45 7.38 -14.60
C VAL A 143 2.85 5.93 -14.84
N ILE A 144 1.95 5.15 -15.42
CA ILE A 144 2.18 3.78 -15.85
C ILE A 144 1.93 3.64 -17.33
N THR A 145 2.82 2.96 -18.03
CA THR A 145 2.61 2.48 -19.40
C THR A 145 2.87 0.99 -19.44
N VAL A 146 2.07 0.25 -20.22
CA VAL A 146 2.18 -1.20 -20.37
C VAL A 146 2.46 -1.53 -21.84
N GLY A 147 3.44 -2.36 -22.05
CA GLY A 147 3.83 -2.89 -23.36
C GLY A 147 4.14 -4.39 -23.29
N TYR A 148 4.50 -4.94 -24.45
CA TYR A 148 4.78 -6.37 -24.60
C TYR A 148 5.95 -6.54 -25.57
N ASN A 149 6.80 -7.54 -25.34
CA ASN A 149 7.80 -7.86 -26.34
C ASN A 149 7.21 -8.67 -27.53
N ASP A 150 7.92 -8.69 -28.64
CA ASP A 150 7.48 -9.35 -29.87
C ASP A 150 7.16 -10.85 -29.70
N ASP A 151 7.93 -11.54 -28.87
CA ASP A 151 7.74 -12.97 -28.64
C ASP A 151 6.52 -13.26 -27.79
N PHE A 152 6.18 -12.34 -26.87
CA PHE A 152 4.93 -12.41 -26.12
C PHE A 152 3.74 -12.17 -27.08
N ILE A 153 3.79 -11.12 -27.89
CA ILE A 153 2.72 -10.77 -28.85
C ILE A 153 2.44 -11.95 -29.80
N LYS A 154 3.48 -12.60 -30.35
CA LYS A 154 3.32 -13.75 -31.24
C LYS A 154 2.69 -14.96 -30.55
N SER A 155 2.76 -15.05 -29.25
CA SER A 155 2.23 -16.17 -28.46
C SER A 155 0.81 -15.94 -27.94
N VAL A 156 0.25 -14.73 -28.08
CA VAL A 156 -1.11 -14.41 -27.68
C VAL A 156 -2.10 -15.17 -28.55
N THR A 157 -3.06 -15.86 -27.93
CA THR A 157 -4.06 -16.72 -28.62
C THR A 157 -5.49 -16.38 -28.23
N GLY A 158 -5.70 -15.35 -27.43
CA GLY A 158 -7.02 -14.84 -27.01
C GLY A 158 -6.88 -13.53 -26.29
N ASP A 159 -8.00 -12.91 -25.98
CA ASP A 159 -8.05 -11.62 -25.28
C ASP A 159 -7.44 -11.74 -23.87
N GLY A 160 -6.98 -10.59 -23.39
CA GLY A 160 -6.41 -10.44 -22.06
C GLY A 160 -6.45 -8.99 -21.57
N ASN A 161 -5.91 -8.76 -20.40
CA ASN A 161 -5.69 -7.42 -19.88
C ASN A 161 -4.55 -7.42 -18.86
N VAL A 162 -3.97 -6.25 -18.64
CA VAL A 162 -3.18 -5.94 -17.45
C VAL A 162 -4.00 -4.99 -16.60
N SER A 163 -4.44 -5.45 -15.44
CA SER A 163 -5.07 -4.61 -14.43
C SER A 163 -3.97 -4.01 -13.56
N VAL A 164 -3.97 -2.70 -13.45
CA VAL A 164 -3.02 -1.93 -12.63
C VAL A 164 -3.81 -1.17 -11.60
N GLU A 165 -3.50 -1.37 -10.31
CA GLU A 165 -4.20 -0.70 -9.22
C GLU A 165 -3.24 -0.30 -8.10
N LEU A 166 -3.50 0.81 -7.41
CA LEU A 166 -2.96 1.02 -6.09
C LEU A 166 -3.64 0.03 -5.13
N ILE A 167 -2.91 -0.46 -4.13
CA ILE A 167 -3.41 -1.48 -3.16
C ILE A 167 -4.72 -1.08 -2.48
N SER A 168 -5.09 0.20 -2.51
CA SER A 168 -6.34 0.71 -1.93
C SER A 168 -7.28 1.38 -2.95
N GLY A 169 -7.03 1.26 -4.27
CA GLY A 169 -7.66 2.13 -5.27
C GLY A 169 -8.39 1.40 -6.39
N TYR A 170 -8.82 2.18 -7.36
CA TYR A 170 -9.58 1.73 -8.51
C TYR A 170 -8.64 1.20 -9.59
N PRO A 171 -8.83 -0.02 -10.11
CA PRO A 171 -7.99 -0.58 -11.16
C PRO A 171 -8.17 0.16 -12.48
N LEU A 172 -7.08 0.23 -13.24
CA LEU A 172 -7.07 0.67 -14.62
C LEU A 172 -6.67 -0.51 -15.51
N ASP A 173 -7.56 -0.89 -16.43
CA ASP A 173 -7.36 -2.07 -17.25
C ASP A 173 -6.73 -1.71 -18.61
N TYR A 174 -5.51 -2.18 -18.84
CA TYR A 174 -4.82 -2.10 -20.13
C TYR A 174 -5.22 -3.32 -20.96
N ALA A 175 -6.20 -3.13 -21.82
CA ALA A 175 -6.75 -4.20 -22.65
C ALA A 175 -5.72 -4.77 -23.63
N LEU A 176 -5.75 -6.09 -23.83
CA LEU A 176 -5.05 -6.83 -24.87
C LEU A 176 -6.09 -7.56 -25.69
N ASN A 177 -6.27 -7.16 -26.94
CA ASN A 177 -7.29 -7.69 -27.81
C ASN A 177 -6.68 -8.60 -28.89
N TYR A 178 -7.27 -9.78 -29.09
CA TYR A 178 -6.87 -10.74 -30.12
C TYR A 178 -8.00 -10.93 -31.13
N SER A 179 -7.71 -10.68 -32.38
CA SER A 179 -8.70 -10.87 -33.45
C SER A 179 -8.01 -11.35 -34.73
N GLY A 180 -8.42 -12.51 -35.24
CA GLY A 180 -7.96 -13.07 -36.51
C GLY A 180 -6.42 -13.22 -36.62
N GLY A 181 -5.73 -13.51 -35.56
CA GLY A 181 -4.27 -13.62 -35.53
C GLY A 181 -3.54 -12.30 -35.32
N SER A 182 -4.26 -11.19 -35.19
CA SER A 182 -3.68 -9.87 -34.87
C SER A 182 -3.91 -9.50 -33.43
N VAL A 183 -2.91 -8.86 -32.83
CA VAL A 183 -2.95 -8.37 -31.45
C VAL A 183 -2.89 -6.86 -31.44
N SER A 184 -3.75 -6.23 -30.64
CA SER A 184 -3.69 -4.81 -30.31
C SER A 184 -3.83 -4.63 -28.81
N TYR A 185 -3.25 -3.57 -28.25
CA TYR A 185 -3.29 -3.35 -26.81
C TYR A 185 -3.36 -1.87 -26.48
N GLU A 186 -3.77 -1.57 -25.24
CA GLU A 186 -3.86 -0.22 -24.71
C GLU A 186 -2.46 0.37 -24.53
N THR A 187 -2.22 1.53 -25.12
CA THR A 187 -0.93 2.24 -25.11
C THR A 187 -0.97 3.58 -24.41
N ARG A 188 -2.15 4.02 -23.94
CA ARG A 188 -2.27 5.29 -23.23
C ARG A 188 -1.57 5.24 -21.89
N GLN A 189 -1.08 6.39 -21.46
CA GLN A 189 -0.56 6.57 -20.11
C GLN A 189 -1.71 6.54 -19.11
N GLY A 190 -1.59 5.68 -18.10
CA GLY A 190 -2.44 5.67 -16.92
C GLY A 190 -1.83 6.54 -15.83
N TYR A 191 -2.64 7.36 -15.19
CA TYR A 191 -2.29 8.25 -14.09
C TYR A 191 -2.95 7.75 -12.82
N PHE A 192 -2.18 7.56 -11.76
CA PHE A 192 -2.65 7.02 -10.48
C PHE A 192 -2.31 8.00 -9.36
N ALA A 193 -3.31 8.41 -8.59
CA ALA A 193 -3.10 9.24 -7.42
C ALA A 193 -2.27 8.46 -6.38
N VAL A 194 -1.25 9.10 -5.82
CA VAL A 194 -0.38 8.49 -4.80
C VAL A 194 -0.55 9.20 -3.46
N ASN A 195 -0.53 8.44 -2.38
CA ASN A 195 -0.55 8.95 -1.02
C ASN A 195 0.86 8.95 -0.44
N GLY A 196 1.51 10.12 -0.47
CA GLY A 196 2.87 10.29 0.03
C GLY A 196 3.93 9.63 -0.86
N ASP A 197 5.09 9.34 -0.28
CA ASP A 197 6.29 8.94 -1.02
C ASP A 197 6.50 7.40 -1.06
N ASN A 198 5.51 6.60 -0.72
CA ASN A 198 5.71 5.15 -0.60
C ASN A 198 4.43 4.36 -0.93
N SER A 199 3.80 4.69 -2.05
CA SER A 199 2.67 3.92 -2.55
C SER A 199 3.12 2.60 -3.18
N THR A 200 2.24 1.61 -3.21
CA THR A 200 2.49 0.33 -3.88
C THR A 200 1.43 0.10 -4.95
N ILE A 201 1.88 -0.28 -6.13
CA ILE A 201 1.02 -0.63 -7.27
C ILE A 201 1.03 -2.14 -7.44
N LEU A 202 -0.15 -2.72 -7.60
CA LEU A 202 -0.35 -4.12 -7.96
C LEU A 202 -0.63 -4.22 -9.46
N LEU A 203 0.14 -5.07 -10.15
CA LEU A 203 -0.11 -5.44 -11.54
C LEU A 203 -0.66 -6.87 -11.60
N THR A 204 -1.71 -7.06 -12.39
CA THR A 204 -2.25 -8.39 -12.67
C THR A 204 -2.48 -8.53 -14.16
N PHE A 205 -1.71 -9.39 -14.83
CA PHE A 205 -2.01 -9.82 -16.19
C PHE A 205 -2.95 -11.03 -16.14
N LYS A 206 -3.95 -11.04 -17.02
CA LYS A 206 -4.79 -12.21 -17.34
C LYS A 206 -4.96 -12.28 -18.84
N GLY A 207 -4.79 -13.46 -19.46
CA GLY A 207 -4.97 -13.61 -20.89
C GLY A 207 -4.67 -15.01 -21.39
N SER A 208 -4.85 -15.27 -22.69
CA SER A 208 -4.57 -16.54 -23.33
C SER A 208 -3.26 -16.47 -24.14
N VAL A 209 -2.29 -17.28 -23.74
CA VAL A 209 -0.94 -17.32 -24.33
C VAL A 209 -0.56 -18.77 -24.60
N ASP A 210 -0.06 -19.07 -25.81
CA ASP A 210 0.23 -20.43 -26.30
C ASP A 210 -0.95 -21.41 -26.12
N GLY A 211 -2.19 -20.93 -26.31
CA GLY A 211 -3.42 -21.70 -26.16
C GLY A 211 -3.79 -22.03 -24.71
N LYS A 212 -3.14 -21.42 -23.72
CA LYS A 212 -3.41 -21.63 -22.29
C LYS A 212 -3.79 -20.30 -21.63
N SER A 213 -4.73 -20.36 -20.67
CA SER A 213 -5.02 -19.22 -19.80
C SER A 213 -3.81 -18.98 -18.89
N GLN A 214 -3.36 -17.74 -18.86
CA GLN A 214 -2.22 -17.28 -18.04
C GLN A 214 -2.69 -16.17 -17.11
N LYS A 215 -2.14 -16.18 -15.90
CA LYS A 215 -2.30 -15.10 -14.92
C LYS A 215 -0.96 -14.79 -14.28
N MET A 216 -0.59 -13.53 -14.26
CA MET A 216 0.67 -13.06 -13.68
C MET A 216 0.39 -11.85 -12.80
N LYS A 217 1.06 -11.75 -11.67
CA LYS A 217 1.00 -10.58 -10.80
C LYS A 217 2.39 -10.13 -10.39
N THR A 218 2.57 -8.86 -10.18
CA THR A 218 3.73 -8.28 -9.50
C THR A 218 3.34 -6.99 -8.81
N THR A 219 4.21 -6.47 -7.96
CA THR A 219 4.01 -5.20 -7.27
C THR A 219 5.18 -4.27 -7.53
N ILE A 220 4.89 -2.96 -7.61
CA ILE A 220 5.90 -1.91 -7.64
C ILE A 220 5.75 -1.14 -6.32
N SER A 221 6.75 -1.19 -5.46
CA SER A 221 6.77 -0.49 -4.17
C SER A 221 7.59 0.80 -4.24
N GLY A 222 7.33 1.72 -3.32
CA GLY A 222 8.07 2.98 -3.24
C GLY A 222 7.69 3.99 -4.34
N VAL A 223 6.51 3.83 -4.92
CA VAL A 223 5.99 4.68 -6.00
C VAL A 223 5.65 6.06 -5.45
N LYS A 224 6.04 7.10 -6.20
CA LYS A 224 5.86 8.50 -5.83
C LYS A 224 5.15 9.29 -6.92
N ALA A 225 4.69 10.47 -6.57
CA ALA A 225 4.24 11.44 -7.57
C ALA A 225 5.38 11.79 -8.55
N ALA A 226 5.02 11.97 -9.81
CA ALA A 226 5.92 12.21 -10.94
C ALA A 226 6.87 11.06 -11.30
N ASP A 227 6.74 9.87 -10.71
CA ASP A 227 7.40 8.68 -11.24
C ASP A 227 6.71 8.23 -12.53
N TRP A 228 7.50 7.69 -13.45
CA TRP A 228 6.99 7.04 -14.65
C TRP A 228 7.54 5.63 -14.76
N HIS A 229 6.67 4.64 -14.63
CA HIS A 229 7.02 3.24 -14.75
C HIS A 229 6.63 2.69 -16.12
N VAL A 230 7.61 2.16 -16.82
CA VAL A 230 7.43 1.47 -18.11
C VAL A 230 7.43 -0.03 -17.84
N ILE A 231 6.29 -0.64 -18.04
CA ILE A 231 6.09 -2.07 -17.79
C ILE A 231 6.08 -2.80 -19.11
N THR A 232 6.93 -3.80 -19.27
CA THR A 232 6.96 -4.66 -20.46
C THR A 232 6.76 -6.12 -20.06
N ILE A 233 5.67 -6.72 -20.51
CA ILE A 233 5.44 -8.15 -20.35
C ILE A 233 6.21 -8.89 -21.44
N MET A 234 7.06 -9.82 -21.05
CA MET A 234 7.97 -10.49 -21.95
C MET A 234 7.78 -12.00 -21.92
N LYS A 235 7.95 -12.62 -23.08
CA LYS A 235 8.21 -14.05 -23.21
C LYS A 235 9.64 -14.23 -23.68
N LYS A 236 10.35 -15.15 -23.05
CA LYS A 236 11.68 -15.61 -23.46
C LYS A 236 11.60 -17.10 -23.78
N VAL A 237 12.25 -17.52 -24.86
CA VAL A 237 12.39 -18.93 -25.22
C VAL A 237 13.88 -19.26 -25.14
N ASP A 238 14.26 -20.25 -24.33
CA ASP A 238 15.64 -20.68 -24.22
C ASP A 238 16.09 -21.50 -25.42
N ALA A 239 17.38 -21.81 -25.50
CA ALA A 239 17.96 -22.62 -26.59
C ALA A 239 17.40 -24.07 -26.66
N SER A 240 16.74 -24.53 -25.61
CA SER A 240 16.08 -25.84 -25.52
C SER A 240 14.60 -25.78 -25.89
N GLY A 241 14.06 -24.59 -26.22
CA GLY A 241 12.67 -24.37 -26.58
C GLY A 241 11.70 -24.16 -25.39
N ASN A 242 12.23 -24.07 -24.15
CA ASN A 242 11.37 -23.78 -23.00
C ASN A 242 11.00 -22.29 -22.98
N ALA A 243 9.72 -22.02 -22.81
CA ALA A 243 9.23 -20.67 -22.67
C ALA A 243 9.20 -20.26 -21.18
N SER A 244 9.69 -19.07 -20.90
CA SER A 244 9.53 -18.38 -19.62
C SER A 244 8.86 -17.02 -19.83
N PHE A 245 8.12 -16.55 -18.83
CA PHE A 245 7.51 -15.24 -18.83
C PHE A 245 8.17 -14.36 -17.77
N SER A 246 8.34 -13.08 -18.08
CA SER A 246 8.90 -12.10 -17.15
C SER A 246 8.17 -10.77 -17.30
N ILE A 247 8.20 -9.96 -16.25
CA ILE A 247 7.77 -8.56 -16.30
C ILE A 247 9.00 -7.71 -16.11
N ASP A 248 9.27 -6.84 -17.07
CA ASP A 248 10.29 -5.80 -16.98
C ASP A 248 9.63 -4.53 -16.47
N ILE A 249 10.21 -3.96 -15.43
CA ILE A 249 9.79 -2.69 -14.86
C ILE A 249 11.00 -1.75 -14.93
N ASP A 250 10.89 -0.70 -15.73
CA ASP A 250 11.95 0.32 -15.89
C ASP A 250 13.32 -0.25 -16.30
N GLY A 251 13.34 -1.33 -17.05
CA GLY A 251 14.57 -2.01 -17.47
C GLY A 251 15.12 -3.02 -16.46
N LEU A 252 14.42 -3.24 -15.35
CA LEU A 252 14.72 -4.28 -14.37
C LEU A 252 13.82 -5.49 -14.65
N VAL A 253 14.41 -6.57 -15.15
CA VAL A 253 13.67 -7.79 -15.47
C VAL A 253 13.39 -8.57 -14.21
N GLU A 254 12.12 -8.68 -13.83
CA GLU A 254 11.67 -9.62 -12.81
C GLU A 254 11.24 -10.93 -13.45
N ASP A 255 11.79 -12.04 -12.98
CA ASP A 255 11.50 -13.38 -13.52
C ASP A 255 10.14 -13.86 -13.01
N VAL A 256 9.14 -13.88 -13.89
CA VAL A 256 7.73 -14.13 -13.56
C VAL A 256 7.43 -15.62 -13.41
N GLU A 257 8.34 -16.49 -13.81
CA GLU A 257 8.16 -17.94 -13.63
C GLU A 257 7.93 -18.29 -12.13
N LEU A 258 8.55 -17.53 -11.26
CA LEU A 258 8.33 -17.60 -9.82
C LEU A 258 6.93 -17.09 -9.41
N ILE A 259 6.42 -16.09 -10.09
CA ILE A 259 5.14 -15.38 -9.76
C ILE A 259 3.94 -16.17 -10.27
N SER A 260 4.00 -16.78 -11.46
CA SER A 260 2.91 -17.60 -11.96
C SER A 260 2.65 -18.83 -11.06
N ARG A 261 3.68 -19.38 -10.42
CA ARG A 261 3.55 -20.44 -9.41
C ARG A 261 2.86 -19.94 -8.12
N LEU A 262 3.07 -18.69 -7.72
CA LEU A 262 2.43 -18.11 -6.54
C LEU A 262 0.95 -17.84 -6.75
N LEU A 263 0.55 -17.49 -7.96
CA LEU A 263 -0.81 -17.02 -8.24
C LEU A 263 -1.84 -18.15 -8.39
N ALA A 264 -1.39 -19.32 -8.80
CA ALA A 264 -2.21 -20.54 -8.71
C ALA A 264 -2.64 -20.83 -7.27
N ILE A 265 -1.94 -20.24 -6.29
CA ILE A 265 -2.19 -20.41 -4.85
C ILE A 265 -3.22 -19.41 -4.32
N GLU A 266 -3.32 -18.20 -4.89
CA GLU A 266 -4.22 -17.14 -4.38
C GLU A 266 -5.68 -17.27 -4.89
N ASP A 267 -5.89 -17.93 -6.02
CA ASP A 267 -7.23 -18.03 -6.64
C ASP A 267 -8.08 -19.24 -6.20
N GLY A 268 -7.65 -20.00 -5.20
CA GLY A 268 -8.49 -21.00 -4.52
C GLY A 268 -8.69 -22.36 -5.21
N ASP A 269 -8.20 -22.55 -6.43
CA ASP A 269 -8.29 -23.84 -7.15
C ASP A 269 -7.05 -24.74 -6.98
N GLY A 270 -6.10 -24.32 -6.16
CA GLY A 270 -5.14 -25.17 -5.44
C GLY A 270 -4.23 -26.09 -6.27
N TYR A 271 -4.29 -26.09 -7.58
CA TYR A 271 -3.56 -27.01 -8.42
C TYR A 271 -2.51 -26.31 -9.28
N ASP A 272 -1.25 -26.41 -8.87
CA ASP A 272 -0.09 -26.17 -9.75
C ASP A 272 0.50 -27.50 -10.18
N PRO A 273 0.37 -27.89 -11.46
CA PRO A 273 0.91 -29.17 -11.95
C PRO A 273 2.44 -29.23 -11.94
N ASN A 274 3.13 -28.11 -11.73
CA ASN A 274 4.59 -28.01 -11.68
C ASN A 274 5.12 -27.67 -10.28
N ALA A 275 4.25 -27.52 -9.27
CA ALA A 275 4.72 -27.32 -7.91
C ALA A 275 5.53 -28.53 -7.46
N PRO A 276 6.67 -28.34 -6.76
CA PRO A 276 7.37 -29.45 -6.16
C PRO A 276 6.40 -30.28 -5.32
N ALA A 277 6.39 -31.60 -5.51
CA ALA A 277 5.56 -32.48 -4.71
C ALA A 277 6.00 -32.37 -3.24
N GLY A 278 5.11 -31.90 -2.38
CA GLY A 278 5.33 -31.87 -0.95
C GLY A 278 5.42 -30.49 -0.30
N ASP A 279 5.67 -30.47 0.98
CA ASP A 279 5.75 -29.30 1.85
C ASP A 279 7.16 -28.66 1.92
N GLY A 280 8.09 -29.14 1.10
CA GLY A 280 9.47 -28.61 1.04
C GLY A 280 10.25 -28.74 2.34
N GLY A 281 9.80 -29.59 3.27
CA GLY A 281 10.37 -29.69 4.61
C GLY A 281 10.00 -28.52 5.51
N ILE A 282 8.92 -27.77 5.17
CA ILE A 282 8.38 -26.72 6.03
C ILE A 282 7.81 -27.37 7.28
N GLU A 283 8.25 -26.93 8.43
CA GLU A 283 7.81 -27.43 9.73
C GLU A 283 7.51 -26.28 10.68
N LEU A 284 6.50 -26.47 11.53
CA LEU A 284 6.28 -25.69 12.73
C LEU A 284 6.46 -26.60 13.92
N VAL A 285 7.42 -26.30 14.76
CA VAL A 285 7.74 -27.09 15.93
C VAL A 285 7.60 -26.26 17.20
N SER A 286 7.03 -26.85 18.25
CA SER A 286 7.09 -26.23 19.58
C SER A 286 8.53 -26.25 20.09
N THR A 287 9.01 -25.11 20.56
CA THR A 287 10.29 -24.98 21.26
C THR A 287 10.09 -24.89 22.78
N SER A 288 8.84 -24.94 23.21
CA SER A 288 8.41 -24.98 24.61
C SER A 288 7.91 -26.39 25.01
N SER A 289 7.40 -26.52 26.23
CA SER A 289 6.84 -27.78 26.73
C SER A 289 5.44 -28.11 26.22
N TYR A 290 4.82 -27.24 25.42
CA TYR A 290 3.46 -27.41 24.94
C TYR A 290 3.44 -28.28 23.68
N ASP A 291 2.48 -29.20 23.62
CA ASP A 291 2.17 -30.01 22.44
C ASP A 291 1.20 -29.25 21.53
N ILE A 292 1.70 -28.73 20.40
CA ILE A 292 0.91 -27.97 19.42
C ILE A 292 -0.01 -28.83 18.56
N SER A 293 0.09 -30.14 18.64
CA SER A 293 -0.85 -31.07 17.97
C SER A 293 -2.22 -31.13 18.68
N GLN A 294 -2.30 -30.60 19.90
CA GLN A 294 -3.53 -30.53 20.71
C GLN A 294 -3.82 -29.06 21.08
N PRO A 295 -5.07 -28.74 21.42
CA PRO A 295 -5.37 -27.39 21.91
C PRO A 295 -4.58 -27.08 23.18
N VAL A 296 -3.72 -26.06 23.11
CA VAL A 296 -2.91 -25.59 24.23
C VAL A 296 -3.77 -24.75 25.16
N VAL A 297 -3.86 -25.15 26.42
CA VAL A 297 -4.62 -24.40 27.44
C VAL A 297 -3.79 -23.20 27.89
N VAL A 298 -4.36 -22.00 27.74
CA VAL A 298 -3.77 -20.76 28.25
C VAL A 298 -4.00 -20.71 29.76
N PRO A 299 -2.96 -20.68 30.60
CA PRO A 299 -3.13 -20.66 32.03
C PRO A 299 -3.74 -19.34 32.51
N SER A 300 -4.69 -19.42 33.45
CA SER A 300 -5.34 -18.24 34.03
C SER A 300 -4.43 -17.50 35.05
N SER A 301 -3.31 -18.11 35.46
CA SER A 301 -2.32 -17.53 36.36
C SER A 301 -0.97 -18.20 36.12
N GLY A 302 0.10 -17.52 36.48
CA GLY A 302 1.47 -17.99 36.22
C GLY A 302 1.98 -17.59 34.84
N THR A 303 3.14 -18.15 34.47
CA THR A 303 3.78 -17.84 33.16
C THR A 303 3.25 -18.74 32.05
N PHE A 304 3.06 -18.18 30.91
CA PHE A 304 2.72 -18.86 29.65
C PHE A 304 3.94 -18.82 28.71
N ASP A 305 4.91 -19.66 28.97
CA ASP A 305 6.16 -19.73 28.17
C ASP A 305 5.89 -20.55 26.88
N PHE A 306 5.14 -19.95 25.94
CA PHE A 306 4.76 -20.61 24.70
C PHE A 306 5.58 -20.09 23.53
N THR A 307 6.56 -20.87 23.11
CA THR A 307 7.44 -20.55 21.98
C THR A 307 7.40 -21.63 20.92
N MET A 308 7.59 -21.21 19.67
CA MET A 308 7.59 -22.09 18.49
C MET A 308 8.64 -21.63 17.50
N GLN A 309 9.04 -22.53 16.61
CA GLN A 309 9.90 -22.20 15.50
C GLN A 309 9.30 -22.71 14.19
N ALA A 310 9.18 -21.84 13.20
CA ALA A 310 8.94 -22.25 11.83
C ALA A 310 10.27 -22.49 11.12
N LYS A 311 10.41 -23.68 10.52
CA LYS A 311 11.54 -24.05 9.69
C LYS A 311 11.08 -24.03 8.24
N VAL A 312 11.77 -23.28 7.41
CA VAL A 312 11.45 -23.09 5.98
C VAL A 312 12.73 -23.23 5.18
N PRO A 313 13.17 -24.44 4.85
CA PRO A 313 14.52 -24.72 4.32
C PRO A 313 14.91 -23.84 3.12
N ASN A 314 13.95 -23.48 2.25
CA ASN A 314 14.20 -22.67 1.07
C ASN A 314 13.96 -21.17 1.32
N GLY A 315 13.76 -20.76 2.57
CA GLY A 315 13.48 -19.37 2.96
C GLY A 315 12.01 -18.96 2.77
N VAL A 316 11.52 -18.14 3.68
CA VAL A 316 10.13 -17.64 3.64
C VAL A 316 9.95 -16.66 2.51
N ARG A 317 8.90 -16.86 1.75
CA ARG A 317 8.41 -15.93 0.75
C ARG A 317 7.08 -15.30 1.14
N LYS A 318 6.12 -16.08 1.61
CA LYS A 318 4.84 -15.64 2.13
C LYS A 318 4.56 -16.34 3.45
N PHE A 319 4.02 -15.60 4.39
CA PHE A 319 3.59 -16.13 5.67
C PHE A 319 2.34 -15.39 6.10
N THR A 320 1.18 -16.07 6.03
CA THR A 320 -0.08 -15.52 6.50
C THR A 320 -0.59 -16.30 7.68
N VAL A 321 -1.34 -15.64 8.56
CA VAL A 321 -2.02 -16.27 9.70
C VAL A 321 -3.51 -15.99 9.56
N ASP A 322 -4.31 -17.05 9.39
CA ASP A 322 -5.75 -16.98 9.46
C ASP A 322 -6.21 -17.25 10.89
N ILE A 323 -7.10 -16.41 11.38
CA ILE A 323 -7.58 -16.41 12.76
C ILE A 323 -9.04 -16.80 12.79
N ALA A 324 -9.35 -17.87 13.52
CA ALA A 324 -10.71 -18.30 13.82
C ALA A 324 -10.91 -18.42 15.33
N SER A 325 -12.13 -18.24 15.80
CA SER A 325 -12.44 -18.33 17.23
C SER A 325 -13.88 -18.78 17.47
N THR A 326 -14.10 -19.47 18.57
CA THR A 326 -15.45 -19.75 19.09
C THR A 326 -16.02 -18.57 19.89
N ASN A 327 -15.24 -17.52 20.12
CA ASN A 327 -15.62 -16.29 20.81
C ASN A 327 -15.83 -15.16 19.79
N GLU A 328 -17.06 -14.69 19.62
CA GLU A 328 -17.39 -13.64 18.66
C GLU A 328 -16.78 -12.28 19.01
N ASP A 329 -16.65 -11.95 20.31
CA ASP A 329 -16.05 -10.70 20.75
C ASP A 329 -14.54 -10.65 20.41
N PHE A 330 -13.87 -11.82 20.44
CA PHE A 330 -12.50 -11.94 19.95
C PHE A 330 -12.40 -11.63 18.46
N ILE A 331 -13.26 -12.26 17.64
CA ILE A 331 -13.28 -12.01 16.18
C ILE A 331 -13.59 -10.54 15.87
N ASN A 332 -14.56 -9.96 16.57
CA ASN A 332 -14.87 -8.53 16.42
C ASN A 332 -13.68 -7.64 16.76
N SER A 333 -12.93 -7.98 17.83
CA SER A 333 -11.72 -7.25 18.21
C SER A 333 -10.62 -7.38 17.15
N VAL A 334 -10.39 -8.59 16.63
CA VAL A 334 -9.41 -8.86 15.57
C VAL A 334 -9.77 -8.08 14.29
N ASN A 335 -11.04 -8.03 13.91
CA ASN A 335 -11.51 -7.29 12.74
C ASN A 335 -11.28 -5.77 12.86
N THR A 336 -11.26 -5.21 14.06
CA THR A 336 -11.00 -3.77 14.27
C THR A 336 -9.53 -3.40 14.13
N VAL A 337 -8.62 -4.39 14.22
CA VAL A 337 -7.16 -4.15 14.27
C VAL A 337 -6.37 -4.77 13.13
N GLY A 338 -7.00 -5.30 12.10
CA GLY A 338 -6.26 -5.82 10.94
C GLY A 338 -6.98 -6.92 10.16
N GLY A 339 -8.14 -7.39 10.65
CA GLY A 339 -8.89 -8.50 10.05
C GLY A 339 -8.43 -9.87 10.50
N THR A 340 -9.16 -10.91 10.08
CA THR A 340 -8.92 -12.30 10.46
C THR A 340 -7.82 -12.99 9.65
N THR A 341 -7.22 -12.31 8.67
CA THR A 341 -6.04 -12.79 7.92
C THR A 341 -4.94 -11.75 8.02
N LEU A 342 -3.82 -12.12 8.62
CA LEU A 342 -2.65 -11.26 8.78
C LEU A 342 -1.54 -11.73 7.84
N ASP A 343 -1.03 -10.85 6.98
CA ASP A 343 0.21 -11.09 6.23
C ASP A 343 1.40 -10.64 7.09
N LEU A 344 2.25 -11.58 7.49
CA LEU A 344 3.40 -11.28 8.34
C LEU A 344 4.62 -10.80 7.51
N VAL A 345 4.68 -11.12 6.21
CA VAL A 345 5.78 -10.66 5.33
C VAL A 345 5.52 -9.22 4.89
N ASN A 346 4.27 -8.90 4.54
CA ASN A 346 3.86 -7.56 4.11
C ASN A 346 2.68 -7.07 4.96
N PRO A 347 2.91 -6.75 6.24
CA PRO A 347 1.83 -6.37 7.14
C PRO A 347 1.23 -5.01 6.78
N SER A 348 -0.09 -4.90 6.93
CA SER A 348 -0.77 -3.61 6.88
C SER A 348 -0.43 -2.75 8.10
N ASP A 349 -0.63 -1.43 8.02
CA ASP A 349 -0.43 -0.52 9.17
C ASP A 349 -1.29 -0.93 10.38
N ALA A 350 -2.49 -1.44 10.15
CA ALA A 350 -3.36 -1.95 11.19
C ALA A 350 -2.76 -3.20 11.87
N ALA A 351 -2.19 -4.13 11.10
CA ALA A 351 -1.51 -5.31 11.62
C ALA A 351 -0.26 -4.95 12.44
N LEU A 352 0.51 -3.94 12.00
CA LEU A 352 1.67 -3.44 12.75
C LEU A 352 1.27 -2.95 14.16
N GLY A 353 0.08 -2.38 14.32
CA GLY A 353 -0.47 -2.01 15.62
C GLY A 353 -0.65 -3.22 16.56
N VAL A 354 -1.07 -4.38 16.02
CA VAL A 354 -1.19 -5.64 16.79
C VAL A 354 0.18 -6.14 17.22
N PHE A 355 1.19 -6.06 16.36
CA PHE A 355 2.54 -6.56 16.65
C PHE A 355 3.28 -5.74 17.71
N THR A 356 2.78 -4.55 18.06
CA THR A 356 3.27 -3.81 19.24
C THR A 356 2.75 -4.39 20.55
N ILE A 357 1.62 -5.10 20.53
CA ILE A 357 0.97 -5.72 21.70
C ILE A 357 1.47 -7.16 21.88
N VAL A 358 1.50 -7.90 20.78
CA VAL A 358 2.07 -9.26 20.72
C VAL A 358 3.17 -9.21 19.67
N PRO A 359 4.45 -9.19 20.08
CA PRO A 359 5.58 -8.97 19.16
C PRO A 359 5.78 -10.19 18.28
N PHE A 360 5.15 -10.15 17.09
CA PHE A 360 5.39 -11.14 16.04
C PHE A 360 6.55 -10.68 15.14
N PRO A 361 7.45 -11.60 14.75
CA PRO A 361 8.38 -11.34 13.67
C PRO A 361 7.60 -11.00 12.39
N HIS A 362 8.01 -9.97 11.65
CA HIS A 362 7.33 -9.49 10.46
C HIS A 362 8.28 -8.79 9.48
N GLY A 363 7.83 -8.59 8.25
CA GLY A 363 8.61 -7.89 7.23
C GLY A 363 9.95 -8.58 6.95
N SER A 364 11.05 -7.83 7.05
CA SER A 364 12.41 -8.31 6.82
C SER A 364 12.89 -9.36 7.82
N ASP A 365 12.24 -9.49 8.99
CA ASP A 365 12.56 -10.51 9.97
C ASP A 365 12.04 -11.90 9.58
N LEU A 366 11.16 -11.94 8.58
CA LEU A 366 10.60 -13.17 7.98
C LEU A 366 11.09 -13.42 6.56
N ALA A 367 11.08 -12.41 5.71
CA ALA A 367 11.37 -12.54 4.29
C ALA A 367 12.74 -13.21 4.05
N GLY A 368 12.76 -14.34 3.33
CA GLY A 368 13.97 -15.10 3.02
C GLY A 368 14.57 -15.90 4.18
N LYS A 369 14.00 -15.86 5.39
CA LYS A 369 14.53 -16.59 6.55
C LYS A 369 14.21 -18.09 6.45
N THR A 370 15.16 -18.91 6.86
CA THR A 370 15.02 -20.38 6.91
C THR A 370 14.56 -20.90 8.26
N ALA A 371 14.65 -20.08 9.29
CA ALA A 371 14.13 -20.35 10.62
C ALA A 371 13.60 -19.06 11.25
N ILE A 372 12.42 -19.12 11.84
CA ILE A 372 11.74 -17.99 12.46
C ILE A 372 11.23 -18.43 13.83
N ASP A 373 11.63 -17.73 14.87
CA ASP A 373 11.18 -17.97 16.23
C ASP A 373 9.97 -17.09 16.54
N PHE A 374 8.93 -17.71 17.10
CA PHE A 374 7.72 -17.05 17.57
C PHE A 374 7.64 -17.18 19.08
N ASP A 375 7.56 -16.07 19.78
CA ASP A 375 7.28 -16.01 21.20
C ASP A 375 5.86 -15.50 21.43
N LEU A 376 4.98 -16.38 21.86
CA LEU A 376 3.58 -16.12 22.14
C LEU A 376 3.29 -15.91 23.63
N SER A 377 4.31 -15.84 24.45
CA SER A 377 4.16 -15.65 25.91
C SER A 377 3.40 -14.35 26.23
N GLY A 378 3.62 -13.29 25.45
CA GLY A 378 2.91 -12.02 25.59
C GLY A 378 1.43 -12.05 25.22
N ALA A 379 0.95 -13.12 24.58
CA ALA A 379 -0.46 -13.24 24.19
C ALA A 379 -1.37 -13.69 25.35
N GLN A 380 -0.83 -14.12 26.49
CA GLN A 380 -1.60 -14.63 27.62
C GLN A 380 -2.66 -13.63 28.11
N GLU A 381 -2.22 -12.44 28.54
CA GLU A 381 -3.15 -11.45 29.10
C GLU A 381 -4.24 -11.00 28.10
N PRO A 382 -3.92 -10.66 26.83
CA PRO A 382 -4.94 -10.35 25.85
C PRO A 382 -5.94 -11.48 25.63
N LEU A 383 -5.49 -12.73 25.57
CA LEU A 383 -6.35 -13.88 25.31
C LEU A 383 -7.29 -14.20 26.48
N LEU A 384 -6.84 -14.02 27.72
CA LEU A 384 -7.66 -14.29 28.92
C LEU A 384 -8.95 -13.43 28.97
N ALA A 385 -9.02 -12.34 28.24
CA ALA A 385 -10.22 -11.52 28.11
C ALA A 385 -11.33 -12.20 27.26
N PHE A 386 -10.99 -13.27 26.52
CA PHE A 386 -11.87 -13.90 25.54
C PHE A 386 -11.94 -15.43 25.77
N PRO A 387 -12.75 -15.93 26.71
CA PRO A 387 -12.92 -17.38 26.91
C PRO A 387 -13.38 -18.07 25.64
N GLY A 388 -12.76 -19.21 25.29
CA GLY A 388 -13.07 -19.95 24.08
C GLY A 388 -11.87 -20.65 23.49
N THR A 389 -12.02 -21.14 22.25
CA THR A 389 -10.94 -21.74 21.48
C THR A 389 -10.59 -20.82 20.30
N HIS A 390 -9.34 -20.41 20.25
CA HIS A 390 -8.80 -19.55 19.20
C HIS A 390 -7.84 -20.38 18.36
N THR A 391 -8.12 -20.46 17.06
CA THR A 391 -7.32 -21.23 16.10
C THR A 391 -6.58 -20.28 15.18
N PHE A 392 -5.28 -20.49 15.08
CA PHE A 392 -4.37 -19.74 14.21
C PHE A 392 -3.83 -20.69 13.17
N THR A 393 -4.20 -20.48 11.91
CA THR A 393 -3.71 -21.28 10.78
C THR A 393 -2.60 -20.51 10.10
N MET A 394 -1.39 -21.01 10.21
CA MET A 394 -0.19 -20.45 9.58
C MET A 394 -0.06 -21.04 8.20
N ASN A 395 -0.13 -20.22 7.16
CA ASN A 395 0.07 -20.61 5.77
C ASN A 395 1.44 -20.09 5.33
N VAL A 396 2.36 -21.00 5.09
CA VAL A 396 3.74 -20.68 4.72
C VAL A 396 3.99 -21.11 3.28
N VAL A 397 4.62 -20.22 2.51
CA VAL A 397 5.14 -20.50 1.18
C VAL A 397 6.62 -20.15 1.16
N ASP A 398 7.45 -21.04 0.68
CA ASP A 398 8.89 -20.84 0.54
C ASP A 398 9.27 -20.21 -0.82
N ASN A 399 10.55 -19.90 -1.00
CA ASN A 399 11.05 -19.26 -2.21
C ASN A 399 11.04 -20.17 -3.47
N VAL A 400 10.85 -21.48 -3.31
CA VAL A 400 10.73 -22.41 -4.44
C VAL A 400 9.28 -22.86 -4.68
N GLY A 401 8.31 -22.31 -3.93
CA GLY A 401 6.88 -22.55 -4.12
C GLY A 401 6.32 -23.73 -3.32
N CYS A 402 7.11 -24.41 -2.48
CA CYS A 402 6.58 -25.37 -1.53
C CYS A 402 5.75 -24.67 -0.47
N ARG A 403 4.71 -25.34 0.04
CA ARG A 403 3.75 -24.74 0.95
C ARG A 403 3.30 -25.69 2.03
N LYS A 404 2.96 -25.12 3.18
CA LYS A 404 2.34 -25.86 4.27
C LYS A 404 1.41 -24.96 5.06
N SER A 405 0.25 -25.52 5.41
CA SER A 405 -0.68 -24.91 6.37
C SER A 405 -0.60 -25.73 7.66
N ILE A 406 -0.39 -25.03 8.78
CA ILE A 406 -0.28 -25.64 10.10
C ILE A 406 -1.16 -24.84 11.05
N SER A 407 -2.08 -25.51 11.72
CA SER A 407 -2.98 -24.86 12.67
C SER A 407 -2.57 -25.17 14.10
N ILE A 408 -2.59 -24.16 14.94
CA ILE A 408 -2.48 -24.28 16.38
C ILE A 408 -3.77 -23.77 17.02
N SER A 409 -4.18 -24.35 18.12
CA SER A 409 -5.34 -23.90 18.86
C SER A 409 -4.96 -23.54 20.30
N LEU A 410 -5.37 -22.35 20.72
CA LEU A 410 -5.22 -21.89 22.11
C LEU A 410 -6.60 -21.91 22.77
N LYS A 411 -6.71 -22.55 23.92
CA LYS A 411 -7.96 -22.67 24.66
C LYS A 411 -7.89 -21.84 25.95
N VAL A 412 -8.80 -20.90 26.08
CA VAL A 412 -9.03 -20.09 27.27
C VAL A 412 -10.28 -20.64 27.98
N LEU A 413 -10.15 -20.97 29.26
CA LEU A 413 -11.22 -21.58 30.08
C LEU A 413 -12.07 -20.53 30.80
#